data_55c78a477f84f04e8d9db1c2a379d535
#
_entry.id   55c78a477f84f04e8d9db1c2a379d535
#
_cell.length_a   1.000
_cell.length_b   1.000
_cell.length_c   1.000
_cell.angle_alpha   90.00
_cell.angle_beta   90.00
_cell.angle_gamma   90.00
#
_symmetry.space_group_name_H-M   'P 1'
#
loop_
_entity.id
_entity.type
_entity.pdbx_description
1 polymer ?
#
loop_
_entity_poly.entity_id
_entity_poly.type
_entity_poly.pdbx_seq_one_letter_code
_entity_poly.pdbx_strand_id
1 'polypeptide(L)'
;MILVPLSEAKTYLRIDSSDEDTLIDVLLTSAKQICADVARLDSDKWSVISGETENTDTYTDEELERIQDVMKVAILYTLGYLYEHREEADHHDLVMTLRNLLFAIREGVF
;
A
#
# COMPACT_ATOMS: atom_id res chain seq x y z
N MET A 1 9.69 10.72 -4.33
CA MET A 1 8.27 10.61 -4.69
C MET A 1 7.57 9.64 -3.74
N ILE A 2 6.49 10.08 -3.13
CA ILE A 2 5.74 9.25 -2.19
C ILE A 2 4.79 8.32 -2.94
N LEU A 3 4.85 7.04 -2.63
CA LEU A 3 3.97 6.04 -3.22
C LEU A 3 2.54 6.27 -2.71
N VAL A 4 1.61 6.47 -3.61
CA VAL A 4 0.20 6.76 -3.33
C VAL A 4 0.03 7.97 -2.38
N PRO A 5 0.20 9.20 -2.87
CA PRO A 5 -0.09 10.38 -2.05
C PRO A 5 -1.61 10.54 -1.82
N LEU A 6 -1.98 11.37 -0.86
CA LEU A 6 -3.39 11.60 -0.52
C LEU A 6 -4.23 12.00 -1.74
N SER A 7 -3.71 12.85 -2.61
CA SER A 7 -4.43 13.31 -3.80
C SER A 7 -4.80 12.13 -4.72
N GLU A 8 -3.89 11.17 -4.89
CA GLU A 8 -4.15 9.98 -5.70
C GLU A 8 -5.17 9.07 -5.02
N ALA A 9 -5.08 8.92 -3.70
CA ALA A 9 -6.04 8.15 -2.93
C ALA A 9 -7.45 8.72 -3.08
N LYS A 10 -7.59 10.03 -2.98
CA LYS A 10 -8.88 10.70 -3.15
C LYS A 10 -9.44 10.51 -4.55
N THR A 11 -8.60 10.60 -5.57
CA THR A 11 -9.00 10.36 -6.96
C THR A 11 -9.53 8.94 -7.13
N TYR A 12 -8.84 7.97 -6.56
CA TYR A 12 -9.27 6.57 -6.61
C TYR A 12 -10.64 6.37 -5.95
N LEU A 13 -10.87 7.02 -4.81
CA LEU A 13 -12.14 6.94 -4.08
C LEU A 13 -13.23 7.85 -4.68
N ARG A 14 -12.87 8.68 -5.66
CA ARG A 14 -13.78 9.66 -6.31
C ARG A 14 -14.32 10.69 -5.32
N ILE A 15 -13.43 11.18 -4.46
CA ILE A 15 -13.78 12.19 -3.46
C ILE A 15 -13.16 13.53 -3.84
N ASP A 16 -14.00 14.54 -3.99
CA ASP A 16 -13.56 15.88 -4.39
C ASP A 16 -13.42 16.85 -3.23
N SER A 17 -14.15 16.62 -2.12
CA SER A 17 -14.12 17.53 -0.98
C SER A 17 -12.97 17.21 -0.05
N SER A 18 -12.66 18.13 0.86
CA SER A 18 -11.65 17.93 1.90
C SER A 18 -12.25 17.49 3.24
N ASP A 19 -13.56 17.23 3.28
CA ASP A 19 -14.26 16.93 4.54
C ASP A 19 -13.74 15.66 5.23
N GLU A 20 -13.30 14.67 4.45
CA GLU A 20 -12.82 13.41 4.98
C GLU A 20 -11.30 13.22 4.84
N ASP A 21 -10.55 14.27 4.57
CA ASP A 21 -9.11 14.17 4.33
C ASP A 21 -8.37 13.48 5.49
N THR A 22 -8.69 13.83 6.74
CA THR A 22 -8.05 13.22 7.91
C THR A 22 -8.37 11.73 7.97
N LEU A 23 -9.62 11.34 7.75
CA LEU A 23 -10.03 9.94 7.75
C LEU A 23 -9.31 9.18 6.63
N ILE A 24 -9.31 9.74 5.42
CA ILE A 24 -8.67 9.09 4.28
C ILE A 24 -7.17 8.92 4.53
N ASP A 25 -6.53 9.93 5.11
CA ASP A 25 -5.09 9.86 5.42
C ASP A 25 -4.78 8.74 6.42
N VAL A 26 -5.61 8.60 7.46
CA VAL A 26 -5.47 7.51 8.43
C VAL A 26 -5.66 6.15 7.77
N LEU A 27 -6.70 6.00 6.95
CA LEU A 27 -6.96 4.75 6.24
C LEU A 27 -5.84 4.43 5.25
N LEU A 28 -5.31 5.43 4.57
CA LEU A 28 -4.20 5.26 3.63
C LEU A 28 -2.94 4.78 4.35
N THR A 29 -2.63 5.38 5.49
CA THR A 29 -1.49 4.96 6.32
C THR A 29 -1.66 3.50 6.74
N SER A 30 -2.87 3.13 7.18
CA SER A 30 -3.18 1.75 7.57
C SER A 30 -3.07 0.80 6.39
N ALA A 31 -3.55 1.21 5.21
CA ALA A 31 -3.45 0.40 4.00
C ALA A 31 -2.01 0.11 3.62
N LYS A 32 -1.16 1.14 3.69
CA LYS A 32 0.27 0.99 3.40
C LYS A 32 0.93 0.03 4.38
N GLN A 33 0.62 0.14 5.67
CA GLN A 33 1.19 -0.72 6.69
C GLN A 33 0.74 -2.17 6.50
N ILE A 34 -0.53 -2.40 6.23
CA ILE A 34 -1.05 -3.75 5.98
C ILE A 34 -0.34 -4.39 4.79
N CYS A 35 -0.19 -3.64 3.70
CA CYS A 35 0.48 -4.16 2.49
C CYS A 35 1.96 -4.47 2.76
N ALA A 36 2.66 -3.61 3.48
CA ALA A 36 4.06 -3.83 3.83
C ALA A 36 4.20 -5.10 4.68
N ASP A 37 3.29 -5.30 5.64
CA ASP A 37 3.30 -6.46 6.53
C ASP A 37 3.01 -7.75 5.75
N VAL A 38 2.00 -7.73 4.87
CA VAL A 38 1.67 -8.91 4.06
C VAL A 38 2.81 -9.27 3.13
N ALA A 39 3.49 -8.28 2.56
CA ALA A 39 4.65 -8.48 1.69
C ALA A 39 5.91 -8.85 2.47
N ARG A 40 5.86 -8.78 3.80
CA ARG A 40 7.00 -9.10 4.70
C ARG A 40 8.23 -8.25 4.41
N LEU A 41 8.02 -6.99 4.11
CA LEU A 41 9.11 -6.05 3.86
C LEU A 41 9.66 -5.52 5.17
N ASP A 42 10.99 -5.48 5.31
CA ASP A 42 11.58 -4.82 6.46
C ASP A 42 11.49 -3.30 6.29
N SER A 43 11.80 -2.57 7.36
CA SER A 43 11.65 -1.11 7.35
C SER A 43 12.55 -0.42 6.31
N ASP A 44 13.76 -0.95 6.08
CA ASP A 44 14.68 -0.37 5.10
C ASP A 44 14.15 -0.52 3.68
N LYS A 45 13.68 -1.71 3.32
CA LYS A 45 13.11 -1.96 1.99
C LYS A 45 11.82 -1.18 1.80
N TRP A 46 10.97 -1.16 2.81
CA TRP A 46 9.72 -0.41 2.75
C TRP A 46 9.98 1.09 2.55
N SER A 47 10.98 1.65 3.25
CA SER A 47 11.34 3.06 3.09
C SER A 47 11.75 3.40 1.66
N VAL A 48 12.47 2.51 0.98
CA VAL A 48 12.83 2.70 -0.42
C VAL A 48 11.61 2.61 -1.32
N ILE A 49 10.78 1.60 -1.14
CA ILE A 49 9.58 1.38 -1.97
C ILE A 49 8.59 2.52 -1.80
N SER A 50 8.36 2.97 -0.56
CA SER A 50 7.41 4.03 -0.28
C SER A 50 7.88 5.41 -0.74
N GLY A 51 9.18 5.56 -1.04
CA GLY A 51 9.76 6.82 -1.50
C GLY A 51 10.29 7.70 -0.38
N GLU A 52 10.38 7.19 0.85
CA GLU A 52 10.92 7.95 1.98
C GLU A 52 12.44 8.08 1.91
N THR A 53 13.13 7.06 1.37
CA THR A 53 14.58 7.07 1.19
C THR A 53 14.93 6.77 -0.26
N GLU A 54 16.12 7.19 -0.68
CA GLU A 54 16.59 6.91 -2.03
C GLU A 54 17.00 5.45 -2.17
N ASN A 55 16.76 4.92 -3.36
CA ASN A 55 17.22 3.57 -3.72
C ASN A 55 18.68 3.66 -4.14
N THR A 56 19.59 3.26 -3.28
CA THR A 56 21.02 3.26 -3.60
C THR A 56 21.43 1.94 -4.28
N ASP A 57 21.31 0.82 -3.55
CA ASP A 57 21.71 -0.49 -4.06
C ASP A 57 20.70 -1.60 -3.75
N THR A 58 19.54 -1.27 -3.17
CA THR A 58 18.57 -2.28 -2.73
C THR A 58 17.91 -2.98 -3.89
N TYR A 59 17.52 -2.22 -4.91
CA TYR A 59 16.84 -2.73 -6.11
C TYR A 59 17.42 -2.09 -7.36
N THR A 60 17.33 -2.79 -8.50
CA THR A 60 17.53 -2.16 -9.80
C THR A 60 16.35 -1.23 -10.06
N ASP A 61 16.51 -0.28 -11.00
CA ASP A 61 15.42 0.63 -11.34
C ASP A 61 14.20 -0.12 -11.87
N GLU A 62 14.41 -1.16 -12.68
CA GLU A 62 13.32 -1.97 -13.22
C GLU A 62 12.61 -2.77 -12.13
N GLU A 63 13.37 -3.34 -11.20
CA GLU A 63 12.79 -4.08 -10.07
C GLU A 63 11.96 -3.16 -9.18
N LEU A 64 12.49 -1.98 -8.88
CA LEU A 64 11.80 -1.02 -8.03
C LEU A 64 10.48 -0.56 -8.67
N GLU A 65 10.51 -0.24 -9.96
CA GLU A 65 9.31 0.18 -10.68
C GLU A 65 8.24 -0.90 -10.65
N ARG A 66 8.63 -2.15 -10.92
CA ARG A 66 7.69 -3.27 -10.89
C ARG A 66 7.09 -3.47 -9.50
N ILE A 67 7.92 -3.40 -8.46
CA ILE A 67 7.46 -3.56 -7.08
C ILE A 67 6.52 -2.43 -6.70
N GLN A 68 6.84 -1.20 -7.08
CA GLN A 68 5.99 -0.04 -6.80
C GLN A 68 4.65 -0.14 -7.50
N ASP A 69 4.61 -0.62 -8.74
CA ASP A 69 3.36 -0.80 -9.48
C ASP A 69 2.45 -1.81 -8.78
N VAL A 70 2.99 -2.96 -8.39
CA VAL A 70 2.23 -3.98 -7.67
C VAL A 70 1.76 -3.44 -6.32
N MET A 71 2.65 -2.78 -5.60
CA MET A 71 2.34 -2.23 -4.28
C MET A 71 1.26 -1.15 -4.37
N LYS A 72 1.30 -0.32 -5.39
CA LYS A 72 0.28 0.71 -5.61
C LYS A 72 -1.10 0.11 -5.78
N VAL A 73 -1.23 -0.91 -6.61
CA VAL A 73 -2.51 -1.61 -6.80
C VAL A 73 -3.00 -2.18 -5.47
N ALA A 74 -2.13 -2.83 -4.73
CA ALA A 74 -2.48 -3.44 -3.44
C ALA A 74 -2.92 -2.39 -2.42
N ILE A 75 -2.21 -1.26 -2.35
CA ILE A 75 -2.54 -0.19 -1.41
C ILE A 75 -3.90 0.44 -1.76
N LEU A 76 -4.14 0.73 -3.04
CA LEU A 76 -5.41 1.32 -3.45
C LEU A 76 -6.57 0.35 -3.22
N TYR A 77 -6.39 -0.93 -3.51
CA TYR A 77 -7.40 -1.95 -3.22
C TYR A 77 -7.71 -1.99 -1.72
N THR A 78 -6.67 -2.01 -0.89
CA THR A 78 -6.82 -2.05 0.57
C THR A 78 -7.52 -0.80 1.08
N LEU A 79 -7.15 0.37 0.56
CA LEU A 79 -7.78 1.64 0.93
C LEU A 79 -9.28 1.60 0.62
N GLY A 80 -9.64 1.16 -0.59
CA GLY A 80 -11.05 1.07 -0.97
C GLY A 80 -11.82 0.12 -0.06
N TYR A 81 -11.22 -1.02 0.25
CA TYR A 81 -11.82 -1.98 1.18
C TYR A 81 -12.03 -1.36 2.55
N LEU A 82 -11.00 -0.74 3.13
CA LEU A 82 -11.09 -0.14 4.46
C LEU A 82 -12.10 1.02 4.49
N TYR A 83 -12.18 1.79 3.41
CA TYR A 83 -13.13 2.89 3.33
C TYR A 83 -14.57 2.39 3.36
N GLU A 84 -14.86 1.27 2.69
CA GLU A 84 -16.20 0.68 2.61
C GLU A 84 -16.55 -0.17 3.84
N HIS A 85 -15.55 -0.75 4.51
CA HIS A 85 -15.74 -1.72 5.61
C HIS A 85 -15.10 -1.24 6.92
N ARG A 86 -15.10 0.06 7.17
CA ARG A 86 -14.37 0.62 8.32
C ARG A 86 -14.93 0.22 9.68
N GLU A 87 -16.13 -0.36 9.73
CA GLU A 87 -16.73 -0.86 10.97
C GLU A 87 -16.44 -2.34 11.21
N GLU A 88 -15.86 -3.03 10.26
CA GLU A 88 -15.55 -4.44 10.40
C GLU A 88 -14.26 -4.65 11.18
N ALA A 89 -14.26 -5.65 12.05
CA ALA A 89 -13.07 -6.01 12.84
C ALA A 89 -12.25 -7.13 12.18
N ASP A 90 -12.87 -7.93 11.34
CA ASP A 90 -12.22 -9.07 10.70
C ASP A 90 -11.95 -8.77 9.23
N HIS A 91 -10.67 -8.77 8.87
CA HIS A 91 -10.23 -8.50 7.49
C HIS A 91 -9.57 -9.72 6.85
N HIS A 92 -10.02 -10.91 7.24
CA HIS A 92 -9.42 -12.16 6.74
C HIS A 92 -9.42 -12.24 5.21
N ASP A 93 -10.54 -11.93 4.57
CA ASP A 93 -10.66 -12.00 3.11
C ASP A 93 -9.75 -10.99 2.44
N LEU A 94 -9.62 -9.80 3.02
CA LEU A 94 -8.70 -8.78 2.53
C LEU A 94 -7.26 -9.30 2.57
N VAL A 95 -6.85 -9.86 3.71
CA VAL A 95 -5.48 -10.37 3.88
C VAL A 95 -5.20 -11.49 2.89
N MET A 96 -6.15 -12.39 2.67
CA MET A 96 -5.98 -13.48 1.71
C MET A 96 -5.82 -12.94 0.29
N THR A 97 -6.61 -11.94 -0.08
CA THR A 97 -6.48 -11.30 -1.39
C THR A 97 -5.12 -10.63 -1.54
N LEU A 98 -4.67 -9.92 -0.51
CA LEU A 98 -3.36 -9.25 -0.53
C LEU A 98 -2.20 -10.24 -0.62
N ARG A 99 -2.30 -11.37 0.05
CA ARG A 99 -1.26 -12.40 -0.05
C ARG A 99 -1.12 -12.89 -1.49
N ASN A 100 -2.24 -13.04 -2.20
CA ASN A 100 -2.20 -13.43 -3.61
C ASN A 100 -1.62 -12.32 -4.48
N LEU A 101 -2.04 -11.06 -4.28
CA LEU A 101 -1.54 -9.92 -5.06
C LEU A 101 -0.05 -9.68 -4.84
N LEU A 102 0.41 -9.81 -3.60
CA LEU A 102 1.77 -9.47 -3.22
C LEU A 102 2.73 -10.66 -3.24
N PHE A 103 2.24 -11.83 -3.66
CA PHE A 103 3.04 -13.05 -3.65
C PHE A 103 4.36 -12.88 -4.40
N ALA A 104 4.32 -12.22 -5.56
CA ALA A 104 5.50 -12.07 -6.43
C ALA A 104 6.60 -11.22 -5.80
N ILE A 105 6.26 -10.33 -4.85
CA ILE A 105 7.22 -9.43 -4.21
C ILE A 105 7.42 -9.72 -2.72
N ARG A 106 6.74 -10.73 -2.20
CA ARG A 106 6.74 -11.04 -0.78
C ARG A 106 8.06 -11.63 -0.34
N GLU A 107 8.62 -11.08 0.74
CA GLU A 107 9.87 -11.55 1.30
C GLU A 107 9.67 -12.80 2.16
N GLY A 108 10.67 -13.69 2.14
CA GLY A 108 10.66 -14.88 2.98
C GLY A 108 9.52 -15.84 2.68
N VAL A 109 9.08 -15.89 1.44
CA VAL A 109 7.97 -16.75 1.00
C VAL A 109 8.47 -18.16 0.68
N PHE A 110 7.82 -19.11 1.27
CA PHE A 110 8.02 -20.52 0.89
C PHE A 110 6.91 -21.39 1.42
#